data_8c787ce72bac4fd0f238cc59ecd933c0
#
_entry.id   8c787ce72bac4fd0f238cc59ecd933c0
#
_cell.length_a   1.000
_cell.length_b   1.000
_cell.length_c   1.000
_cell.angle_alpha   90.00
_cell.angle_beta   90.00
_cell.angle_gamma   90.00
#
_symmetry.space_group_name_H-M   'P 1'
#
loop_
_entity.id
_entity.type
_entity.pdbx_description
1 polymer ?
#
loop_
_entity_poly.entity_id
_entity_poly.type
_entity_poly.pdbx_seq_one_letter_code
_entity_poly.pdbx_strand_id
1 'polypeptide(L)'
;MEESSVIRMWITNKNNRNITDAMSESMVAFLSIAIENGCTGSAFAEDDERIIAYTRWSDEMALEQFRSSEDYKIQEVKIIQAFVAAGFEIPEDILFNSTAKVLFSN
;
A
#
# COMPACT_ATOMS: atom_id res chain seq x y z
N MET A 1 7.59 -28.05 1.48
CA MET A 1 8.32 -26.78 1.40
C MET A 1 7.38 -25.64 1.70
N GLU A 2 7.75 -24.79 2.62
CA GLU A 2 6.93 -23.64 2.96
C GLU A 2 7.03 -22.57 1.89
N GLU A 3 5.90 -21.94 1.59
CA GLU A 3 5.91 -20.78 0.73
C GLU A 3 6.44 -19.58 1.49
N SER A 4 7.20 -18.76 0.81
CA SER A 4 7.74 -17.55 1.41
C SER A 4 6.68 -16.49 1.54
N SER A 5 6.71 -15.76 2.65
CA SER A 5 5.93 -14.53 2.79
C SER A 5 6.35 -13.52 1.73
N VAL A 6 5.44 -12.67 1.35
CA VAL A 6 5.72 -11.55 0.44
C VAL A 6 5.28 -10.25 1.06
N ILE A 7 5.90 -9.16 0.64
CA ILE A 7 5.43 -7.81 0.95
C ILE A 7 5.11 -7.09 -0.35
N ARG A 8 4.07 -6.28 -0.30
CA ARG A 8 3.76 -5.32 -1.35
C ARG A 8 4.08 -3.93 -0.80
N MET A 9 5.00 -3.23 -1.44
CA MET A 9 5.46 -1.93 -0.95
C MET A 9 5.18 -0.84 -1.97
N TRP A 10 4.78 0.32 -1.47
CA TRP A 10 4.46 1.48 -2.26
C TRP A 10 5.16 2.68 -1.63
N ILE A 11 6.02 3.35 -2.39
CA ILE A 11 6.75 4.52 -1.94
C ILE A 11 6.46 5.68 -2.88
N THR A 12 6.02 6.81 -2.32
CA THR A 12 5.67 8.00 -3.07
C THR A 12 6.54 9.17 -2.64
N ASN A 13 7.04 9.93 -3.60
CA ASN A 13 7.77 11.16 -3.35
C ASN A 13 6.79 12.25 -2.92
N LYS A 14 7.04 12.89 -1.79
CA LYS A 14 6.19 13.96 -1.29
C LYS A 14 6.28 15.25 -2.11
N ASN A 15 7.43 15.55 -2.68
CA ASN A 15 7.65 16.80 -3.41
C ASN A 15 7.19 18.02 -2.61
N ASN A 16 7.54 18.08 -1.34
CA ASN A 16 7.17 19.15 -0.39
C ASN A 16 5.66 19.24 -0.12
N ARG A 17 4.90 18.20 -0.40
CA ARG A 17 3.48 18.12 -0.07
C ARG A 17 3.29 17.41 1.26
N ASN A 18 2.17 17.67 1.92
CA ASN A 18 1.83 17.04 3.18
C ASN A 18 0.75 15.98 2.98
N ILE A 19 0.75 14.99 3.86
CA ILE A 19 -0.34 14.01 3.93
C ILE A 19 -1.58 14.75 4.45
N THR A 20 -2.69 14.62 3.74
CA THR A 20 -3.98 15.20 4.14
C THR A 20 -4.78 14.17 4.94
N ASP A 21 -5.82 14.65 5.64
CA ASP A 21 -6.73 13.76 6.36
C ASP A 21 -7.40 12.77 5.41
N ALA A 22 -7.80 13.22 4.23
CA ALA A 22 -8.43 12.34 3.23
C ALA A 22 -7.48 11.22 2.78
N MET A 23 -6.19 11.53 2.61
CA MET A 23 -5.18 10.52 2.28
C MET A 23 -5.04 9.50 3.41
N SER A 24 -4.95 9.97 4.65
CA SER A 24 -4.85 9.08 5.82
C SER A 24 -6.08 8.20 5.96
N GLU A 25 -7.27 8.77 5.83
CA GLU A 25 -8.53 8.02 5.93
C GLU A 25 -8.64 6.94 4.85
N SER A 26 -8.29 7.27 3.61
CA SER A 26 -8.35 6.30 2.51
C SER A 26 -7.31 5.18 2.70
N MET A 27 -6.14 5.52 3.23
CA MET A 27 -5.09 4.52 3.48
C MET A 27 -5.48 3.60 4.65
N VAL A 28 -6.02 4.16 5.74
CA VAL A 28 -6.49 3.36 6.87
C VAL A 28 -7.61 2.40 6.42
N ALA A 29 -8.53 2.87 5.60
CA ALA A 29 -9.60 2.03 5.06
C ALA A 29 -9.02 0.89 4.21
N PHE A 30 -8.05 1.20 3.36
CA PHE A 30 -7.36 0.20 2.54
C PHE A 30 -6.70 -0.87 3.42
N LEU A 31 -5.94 -0.46 4.43
CA LEU A 31 -5.23 -1.40 5.31
C LEU A 31 -6.20 -2.26 6.12
N SER A 32 -7.33 -1.69 6.54
CA SER A 32 -8.38 -2.46 7.24
C SER A 32 -8.95 -3.56 6.36
N ILE A 33 -9.24 -3.25 5.11
CA ILE A 33 -9.75 -4.23 4.13
C ILE A 33 -8.67 -5.28 3.84
N ALA A 34 -7.41 -4.87 3.73
CA ALA A 34 -6.31 -5.82 3.53
C ALA A 34 -6.22 -6.84 4.68
N ILE A 35 -6.36 -6.38 5.92
CA ILE A 35 -6.34 -7.26 7.10
C ILE A 35 -7.50 -8.26 7.03
N GLU A 36 -8.70 -7.82 6.67
CA GLU A 36 -9.86 -8.70 6.51
C GLU A 36 -9.63 -9.76 5.43
N ASN A 37 -8.75 -9.51 4.47
CA ASN A 37 -8.45 -10.42 3.37
C ASN A 37 -7.18 -11.24 3.60
N GLY A 38 -6.62 -11.22 4.80
CA GLY A 38 -5.51 -12.09 5.16
C GLY A 38 -4.14 -11.43 5.24
N CYS A 39 -4.07 -10.11 5.14
CA CYS A 39 -2.82 -9.38 5.37
C CYS A 39 -2.31 -9.66 6.78
N THR A 40 -1.05 -10.03 6.90
CA THR A 40 -0.44 -10.43 8.19
C THR A 40 0.35 -9.31 8.86
N GLY A 41 0.54 -8.20 8.17
CA GLY A 41 1.22 -7.03 8.73
C GLY A 41 1.15 -5.89 7.74
N SER A 42 1.17 -4.67 8.24
CA SER A 42 1.07 -3.50 7.39
C SER A 42 1.62 -2.28 8.12
N ALA A 43 1.99 -1.27 7.34
CA ALA A 43 2.33 0.03 7.88
C ALA A 43 2.04 1.12 6.86
N PHE A 44 1.73 2.29 7.38
CA PHE A 44 1.63 3.52 6.61
C PHE A 44 2.48 4.55 7.36
N ALA A 45 3.54 5.04 6.72
CA ALA A 45 4.56 5.83 7.38
C ALA A 45 5.05 6.94 6.45
N GLU A 46 5.75 7.91 7.03
CA GLU A 46 6.37 8.98 6.24
C GLU A 46 7.70 9.38 6.84
N ASP A 47 8.58 9.87 5.99
CA ASP A 47 9.73 10.67 6.40
C ASP A 47 9.60 12.07 5.75
N ASP A 48 10.66 12.86 5.80
CA ASP A 48 10.59 14.24 5.27
C ASP A 48 10.33 14.28 3.75
N GLU A 49 10.71 13.24 3.02
CA GLU A 49 10.68 13.24 1.57
C GLU A 49 9.72 12.23 0.96
N ARG A 50 9.30 11.20 1.73
CA ARG A 50 8.58 10.06 1.17
C ARG A 50 7.40 9.66 2.03
N ILE A 51 6.41 9.06 1.35
CA ILE A 51 5.29 8.34 1.97
C ILE A 51 5.51 6.88 1.65
N ILE A 52 5.43 6.02 2.67
CA ILE A 52 5.74 4.60 2.57
C ILE A 52 4.55 3.81 3.07
N ALA A 53 4.12 2.84 2.29
CA ALA A 53 3.06 1.92 2.71
C ALA A 53 3.48 0.50 2.33
N TYR A 54 3.19 -0.47 3.21
CA TYR A 54 3.38 -1.86 2.83
C TYR A 54 2.30 -2.74 3.44
N THR A 55 2.08 -3.87 2.79
CA THR A 55 1.27 -4.97 3.30
C THR A 55 2.08 -6.25 3.20
N ARG A 56 1.92 -7.13 4.19
CA ARG A 56 2.62 -8.41 4.24
C ARG A 56 1.59 -9.53 4.13
N TRP A 57 1.95 -10.59 3.41
CA TRP A 57 1.06 -11.72 3.12
C TRP A 57 1.80 -13.03 3.33
N SER A 58 1.06 -14.07 3.74
CA SER A 58 1.66 -15.39 3.98
C SER A 58 2.27 -15.99 2.72
N ASP A 59 1.72 -15.67 1.55
CA ASP A 59 2.23 -16.11 0.25
C ASP A 59 1.72 -15.19 -0.84
N GLU A 60 2.26 -15.37 -2.04
CA GLU A 60 1.91 -14.54 -3.19
C GLU A 60 0.46 -14.75 -3.63
N MET A 61 -0.06 -15.97 -3.49
CA MET A 61 -1.45 -16.26 -3.88
C MET A 61 -2.45 -15.44 -3.06
N ALA A 62 -2.23 -15.34 -1.75
CA ALA A 62 -3.10 -14.54 -0.88
C ALA A 62 -3.11 -13.07 -1.33
N LEU A 63 -1.94 -12.52 -1.65
CA LEU A 63 -1.84 -11.15 -2.17
C LEU A 63 -2.58 -10.99 -3.49
N GLU A 64 -2.38 -11.91 -4.43
CA GLU A 64 -3.01 -11.82 -5.75
C GLU A 64 -4.52 -11.98 -5.67
N GLN A 65 -5.02 -12.81 -4.77
CA GLN A 65 -6.47 -12.91 -4.53
C GLN A 65 -7.04 -11.58 -4.05
N PHE A 66 -6.34 -10.91 -3.12
CA PHE A 66 -6.77 -9.59 -2.66
C PHE A 66 -6.73 -8.57 -3.79
N ARG A 67 -5.64 -8.51 -4.56
CA ARG A 67 -5.49 -7.56 -5.66
C ARG A 67 -6.52 -7.76 -6.78
N SER A 68 -7.05 -8.96 -6.90
CA SER A 68 -8.10 -9.27 -7.89
C SER A 68 -9.50 -8.99 -7.36
N SER A 69 -9.65 -8.65 -6.08
CA SER A 69 -10.96 -8.45 -5.47
C SER A 69 -11.55 -7.10 -5.84
N GLU A 70 -12.86 -7.02 -5.77
CA GLU A 70 -13.61 -5.78 -5.97
C GLU A 70 -13.24 -4.76 -4.91
N ASP A 71 -13.08 -5.20 -3.67
CA ASP A 71 -12.71 -4.33 -2.55
C ASP A 71 -11.37 -3.63 -2.79
N TYR A 72 -10.38 -4.36 -3.29
CA TYR A 72 -9.08 -3.77 -3.63
C TYR A 72 -9.24 -2.66 -4.67
N LYS A 73 -9.99 -2.95 -5.74
CA LYS A 73 -10.17 -2.00 -6.83
C LYS A 73 -10.85 -0.71 -6.36
N ILE A 74 -11.86 -0.84 -5.51
CA ILE A 74 -12.57 0.30 -4.94
C ILE A 74 -11.63 1.13 -4.06
N GLN A 75 -10.88 0.48 -3.18
CA GLN A 75 -9.99 1.18 -2.26
C GLN A 75 -8.82 1.85 -3.00
N GLU A 76 -8.27 1.18 -4.01
CA GLU A 76 -7.19 1.77 -4.81
C GLU A 76 -7.63 3.07 -5.49
N VAL A 77 -8.83 3.08 -6.07
CA VAL A 77 -9.37 4.29 -6.70
C VAL A 77 -9.50 5.43 -5.68
N LYS A 78 -9.99 5.14 -4.48
CA LYS A 78 -10.15 6.13 -3.42
C LYS A 78 -8.81 6.71 -2.98
N ILE A 79 -7.78 5.86 -2.85
CA ILE A 79 -6.43 6.30 -2.50
C ILE A 79 -5.89 7.25 -3.58
N ILE A 80 -5.97 6.84 -4.83
CA ILE A 80 -5.47 7.65 -5.96
C ILE A 80 -6.20 9.00 -6.00
N GLN A 81 -7.52 9.00 -5.84
CA GLN A 81 -8.29 10.23 -5.82
C GLN A 81 -7.86 11.17 -4.69
N ALA A 82 -7.61 10.63 -3.49
CA ALA A 82 -7.17 11.43 -2.35
C ALA A 82 -5.78 12.04 -2.58
N PHE A 83 -4.86 11.27 -3.16
CA PHE A 83 -3.52 11.75 -3.47
C PHE A 83 -3.56 12.82 -4.56
N VAL A 84 -4.30 12.60 -5.63
CA VAL A 84 -4.44 13.59 -6.72
C VAL A 84 -5.08 14.87 -6.21
N ALA A 85 -6.11 14.76 -5.37
CA ALA A 85 -6.76 15.94 -4.79
C ALA A 85 -5.80 16.74 -3.91
N ALA A 86 -4.79 16.09 -3.32
CA ALA A 86 -3.76 16.75 -2.51
C ALA A 86 -2.61 17.32 -3.35
N GLY A 87 -2.67 17.19 -4.67
CA GLY A 87 -1.68 17.74 -5.60
C GLY A 87 -0.59 16.76 -6.03
N PHE A 88 -0.68 15.50 -5.62
CA PHE A 88 0.27 14.48 -6.07
C PHE A 88 0.00 14.11 -7.52
N GLU A 89 1.07 13.82 -8.25
CA GLU A 89 0.99 13.35 -9.63
C GLU A 89 1.17 11.83 -9.64
N ILE A 90 0.14 11.11 -10.03
CA ILE A 90 0.15 9.63 -10.02
C ILE A 90 0.01 9.18 -11.48
N PRO A 91 0.94 8.36 -12.00
CA PRO A 91 2.00 7.61 -11.27
C PRO A 91 3.35 8.33 -11.12
N GLU A 92 3.52 9.54 -11.62
CA GLU A 92 4.85 10.18 -11.74
C GLU A 92 5.57 10.31 -10.40
N ASP A 93 4.85 10.57 -9.31
CA ASP A 93 5.42 10.69 -7.96
C ASP A 93 5.70 9.34 -7.29
N ILE A 94 5.28 8.25 -7.90
CA ILE A 94 5.52 6.91 -7.33
C ILE A 94 6.96 6.50 -7.63
N LEU A 95 7.75 6.33 -6.56
CA LEU A 95 9.15 5.91 -6.66
C LEU A 95 9.29 4.39 -6.72
N PHE A 96 8.35 3.67 -6.11
CA PHE A 96 8.40 2.21 -6.01
C PHE A 96 6.98 1.68 -5.80
N ASN A 97 6.65 0.61 -6.50
CA ASN A 97 5.36 -0.08 -6.35
C ASN A 97 5.55 -1.51 -6.84
N SER A 98 5.90 -2.42 -5.94
CA SER A 98 6.26 -3.78 -6.32
C SER A 98 6.06 -4.76 -5.18
N THR A 99 6.05 -6.03 -5.53
CA THR A 99 5.99 -7.15 -4.60
C THR A 99 7.39 -7.74 -4.46
N ALA A 100 7.79 -8.02 -3.23
CA ALA A 100 9.07 -8.62 -2.93
C ALA A 100 8.91 -9.82 -2.02
N LYS A 101 9.73 -10.85 -2.23
CA LYS A 101 9.77 -12.02 -1.38
C LYS A 101 10.52 -11.69 -0.09
N VAL A 102 9.97 -12.10 1.04
CA VAL A 102 10.66 -11.95 2.32
C VAL A 102 11.70 -13.06 2.45
N LEU A 103 12.96 -12.68 2.55
CA LEU A 103 14.07 -13.64 2.68
C LEU A 103 14.38 -13.96 4.14
N PHE A 104 14.13 -12.99 5.03
CA PHE A 104 14.35 -13.15 6.46
C PHE A 104 13.45 -12.18 7.22
N SER A 105 12.87 -12.65 8.32
CA SER A 105 12.12 -11.78 9.23
C SER A 105 12.18 -12.35 10.65
N ASN A 106 12.09 -11.47 11.60
CA ASN A 106 12.01 -11.82 13.03
C ASN A 106 10.58 -12.20 13.42
#